data_6ceaa8cb080f3c64ad4c7f62fcf61ee9
#
_entry.id   6ceaa8cb080f3c64ad4c7f62fcf61ee9
#
_cell.length_a   1.000
_cell.length_b   1.000
_cell.length_c   1.000
_cell.angle_alpha   90.00
_cell.angle_beta   90.00
_cell.angle_gamma   90.00
#
_symmetry.space_group_name_H-M   'P 1'
#
loop_
_entity.id
_entity.type
_entity.pdbx_description
1 polymer ?
#
loop_
_entity_poly.entity_id
_entity_poly.type
_entity_poly.pdbx_seq_one_letter_code
_entity_poly.pdbx_strand_id
1 'polypeptide(L)'
;MASVDGLEAMTLARLAEATSVSKSGLFAHWPDKERLQLAIVGHAVRQWTERIVTPALAAPRGVRRLWALHERRLAFYADGVLPGGCFFVATEAEFDDRPGPVRDAIAGAIRDWLDVIRAVAAQAVEAGELRADTDVGQLAFEIEALGVAVVTCTRLLGAERAAIYARKGVLDRLRALSPTPELLPEE
;
A
#
# COMPACT_ATOMS: atom_id res chain seq x y z
N MET A 1 -11.07 -1.90 12.19
CA MET A 1 -11.32 -0.64 12.93
C MET A 1 -10.54 0.51 12.27
N ALA A 2 -9.23 0.68 12.47
CA ALA A 2 -8.49 1.86 11.98
C ALA A 2 -8.63 2.14 10.46
N SER A 3 -8.78 1.14 9.61
CA SER A 3 -9.02 1.33 8.17
C SER A 3 -10.43 1.87 7.83
N VAL A 4 -11.36 1.85 8.77
CA VAL A 4 -12.75 2.33 8.58
C VAL A 4 -12.99 3.63 9.34
N ASP A 5 -12.58 3.64 10.61
CA ASP A 5 -12.91 4.71 11.56
C ASP A 5 -11.79 5.77 11.64
N GLY A 6 -10.65 5.52 10.98
CA GLY A 6 -9.45 6.32 11.12
C GLY A 6 -8.59 5.92 12.33
N LEU A 7 -7.33 6.31 12.30
CA LEU A 7 -6.36 5.98 13.35
C LEU A 7 -6.53 6.89 14.58
N GLU A 8 -6.95 8.14 14.38
CA GLU A 8 -7.21 9.09 15.46
C GLU A 8 -8.35 8.61 16.37
N ALA A 9 -9.36 7.95 15.80
CA ALA A 9 -10.46 7.36 16.55
C ALA A 9 -10.06 6.14 17.40
N MET A 10 -8.85 5.58 17.19
CA MET A 10 -8.37 4.43 17.96
C MET A 10 -7.94 4.86 19.36
N THR A 11 -8.62 4.32 20.36
CA THR A 11 -8.31 4.50 21.79
C THR A 11 -8.22 3.15 22.46
N LEU A 12 -7.50 3.09 23.60
CA LEU A 12 -7.45 1.88 24.43
C LEU A 12 -8.82 1.45 24.91
N ALA A 13 -9.74 2.41 25.14
CA ALA A 13 -11.11 2.09 25.53
C ALA A 13 -11.88 1.38 24.42
N ARG A 14 -11.81 1.90 23.18
CA ARG A 14 -12.45 1.26 22.01
C ARG A 14 -11.84 -0.10 21.70
N LEU A 15 -10.52 -0.22 21.85
CA LEU A 15 -9.85 -1.51 21.66
C LEU A 15 -10.29 -2.53 22.72
N ALA A 16 -10.36 -2.14 23.99
CA ALA A 16 -10.84 -2.99 25.08
C ALA A 16 -12.26 -3.50 24.80
N GLU A 17 -13.15 -2.60 24.39
CA GLU A 17 -14.54 -2.94 24.07
C GLU A 17 -14.62 -3.93 22.90
N ALA A 18 -13.84 -3.71 21.85
CA ALA A 18 -13.86 -4.55 20.66
C ALA A 18 -13.19 -5.92 20.83
N THR A 19 -12.27 -6.07 21.79
CA THR A 19 -11.46 -7.30 21.96
C THR A 19 -11.82 -8.08 23.23
N SER A 20 -12.71 -7.56 24.09
CA SER A 20 -13.03 -8.12 25.40
C SER A 20 -11.81 -8.26 26.33
N VAL A 21 -10.74 -7.51 26.07
CA VAL A 21 -9.56 -7.42 26.93
C VAL A 21 -9.73 -6.29 27.93
N SER A 22 -9.28 -6.51 29.18
CA SER A 22 -9.40 -5.46 30.19
C SER A 22 -8.56 -4.22 29.85
N LYS A 23 -9.06 -3.02 30.20
CA LYS A 23 -8.30 -1.78 30.02
C LYS A 23 -6.93 -1.84 30.68
N SER A 24 -6.82 -2.39 31.90
CA SER A 24 -5.55 -2.53 32.61
C SER A 24 -4.57 -3.42 31.87
N GLY A 25 -5.04 -4.50 31.24
CA GLY A 25 -4.20 -5.35 30.38
C GLY A 25 -3.67 -4.62 29.17
N LEU A 26 -4.50 -3.78 28.50
CA LEU A 26 -4.07 -2.98 27.36
C LEU A 26 -3.10 -1.88 27.77
N PHE A 27 -3.31 -1.19 28.90
CA PHE A 27 -2.40 -0.16 29.41
C PHE A 27 -1.02 -0.73 29.79
N ALA A 28 -0.92 -2.02 30.14
CA ALA A 28 0.36 -2.68 30.37
C ALA A 28 1.20 -2.83 29.08
N HIS A 29 0.54 -2.91 27.91
CA HIS A 29 1.19 -3.01 26.61
C HIS A 29 1.38 -1.65 25.94
N TRP A 30 0.39 -0.77 26.04
CA TRP A 30 0.41 0.57 25.44
C TRP A 30 0.03 1.60 26.50
N PRO A 31 1.02 2.31 27.09
CA PRO A 31 0.78 3.24 28.19
C PRO A 31 -0.04 4.47 27.79
N ASP A 32 -0.08 4.78 26.49
CA ASP A 32 -0.79 5.93 25.94
C ASP A 32 -1.31 5.66 24.53
N LYS A 33 -2.08 6.61 24.00
CA LYS A 33 -2.68 6.57 22.66
C LYS A 33 -1.63 6.55 21.55
N GLU A 34 -0.57 7.35 21.68
CA GLU A 34 0.48 7.45 20.67
C GLU A 34 1.20 6.10 20.50
N ARG A 35 1.54 5.42 21.59
CA ARG A 35 2.15 4.09 21.55
C ARG A 35 1.23 3.05 20.92
N LEU A 36 -0.07 3.12 21.19
CA LEU A 36 -1.05 2.26 20.53
C LEU A 36 -1.09 2.56 19.02
N GLN A 37 -1.17 3.82 18.62
CA GLN A 37 -1.20 4.23 17.22
C GLN A 37 0.05 3.79 16.46
N LEU A 38 1.24 3.97 17.03
CA LEU A 38 2.51 3.49 16.46
C LEU A 38 2.52 1.96 16.30
N ALA A 39 1.99 1.22 17.28
CA ALA A 39 1.87 -0.24 17.18
C ALA A 39 0.91 -0.67 16.05
N ILE A 40 -0.18 0.07 15.83
CA ILE A 40 -1.12 -0.16 14.72
C ILE A 40 -0.43 0.11 13.37
N VAL A 41 0.31 1.22 13.24
CA VAL A 41 1.11 1.50 12.02
C VAL A 41 2.10 0.38 11.74
N GLY A 42 2.86 -0.05 12.75
CA GLY A 42 3.81 -1.15 12.62
C GLY A 42 3.13 -2.48 12.21
N HIS A 43 1.92 -2.73 12.71
CA HIS A 43 1.14 -3.90 12.28
C HIS A 43 0.71 -3.78 10.81
N ALA A 44 0.24 -2.62 10.38
CA ALA A 44 -0.15 -2.37 9.00
C ALA A 44 1.05 -2.54 8.02
N VAL A 45 2.25 -2.07 8.40
CA VAL A 45 3.48 -2.28 7.62
C VAL A 45 3.80 -3.76 7.46
N ARG A 46 3.75 -4.53 8.57
CA ARG A 46 3.99 -6.00 8.50
C ARG A 46 2.96 -6.68 7.60
N GLN A 47 1.68 -6.38 7.76
CA GLN A 47 0.61 -6.96 6.95
C GLN A 47 0.78 -6.63 5.45
N TRP A 48 1.16 -5.40 5.11
CA TRP A 48 1.47 -4.97 3.74
C TRP A 48 2.65 -5.75 3.17
N THR A 49 3.72 -5.87 3.94
CA THR A 49 4.92 -6.62 3.54
C THR A 49 4.60 -8.09 3.30
N GLU A 50 3.90 -8.73 4.22
CA GLU A 50 3.56 -10.17 4.15
C GLU A 50 2.58 -10.50 3.03
N ARG A 51 1.60 -9.61 2.77
CA ARG A 51 0.52 -9.87 1.83
C ARG A 51 0.81 -9.39 0.40
N ILE A 52 1.64 -8.37 0.24
CA ILE A 52 1.90 -7.73 -1.04
C ILE A 52 3.37 -7.87 -1.44
N VAL A 53 4.29 -7.32 -0.62
CA VAL A 53 5.70 -7.21 -1.02
C VAL A 53 6.35 -8.59 -1.13
N THR A 54 6.30 -9.39 -0.07
CA THR A 54 6.95 -10.70 -0.03
C THR A 54 6.47 -11.64 -1.15
N PRO A 55 5.14 -11.81 -1.39
CA PRO A 55 4.68 -12.63 -2.51
C PRO A 55 5.05 -12.07 -3.89
N ALA A 56 5.07 -10.74 -4.06
CA ALA A 56 5.48 -10.13 -5.33
C ALA A 56 6.97 -10.33 -5.62
N LEU A 57 7.82 -10.31 -4.59
CA LEU A 57 9.26 -10.55 -4.73
C LEU A 57 9.59 -12.00 -5.13
N ALA A 58 8.67 -12.94 -5.00
CA ALA A 58 8.81 -14.31 -5.53
C ALA A 58 8.68 -14.37 -7.06
N ALA A 59 8.09 -13.37 -7.72
CA ALA A 59 8.06 -13.27 -9.17
C ALA A 59 9.48 -13.04 -9.75
N PRO A 60 9.72 -13.44 -11.02
CA PRO A 60 10.99 -13.18 -11.69
C PRO A 60 11.37 -11.70 -11.60
N ARG A 61 12.67 -11.42 -11.42
CA ARG A 61 13.19 -10.05 -11.38
C ARG A 61 12.79 -9.27 -12.65
N GLY A 62 12.74 -7.95 -12.52
CA GLY A 62 12.44 -7.06 -13.63
C GLY A 62 10.96 -6.69 -13.72
N VAL A 63 10.46 -6.46 -14.93
CA VAL A 63 9.12 -5.92 -15.20
C VAL A 63 7.99 -6.82 -14.68
N ARG A 64 8.19 -8.13 -14.67
CA ARG A 64 7.22 -9.10 -14.13
C ARG A 64 7.04 -8.95 -12.63
N ARG A 65 8.12 -8.66 -11.89
CA ARG A 65 8.04 -8.38 -10.45
C ARG A 65 7.36 -7.05 -10.17
N LEU A 66 7.63 -6.05 -10.99
CA LEU A 66 6.96 -4.75 -10.89
C LEU A 66 5.45 -4.89 -11.11
N TRP A 67 5.05 -5.65 -12.13
CA TRP A 67 3.66 -6.02 -12.36
C TRP A 67 3.05 -6.78 -11.17
N ALA A 68 3.78 -7.75 -10.63
CA ALA A 68 3.31 -8.54 -9.48
C ALA A 68 3.06 -7.68 -8.23
N LEU A 69 3.87 -6.64 -7.97
CA LEU A 69 3.60 -5.69 -6.88
C LEU A 69 2.22 -5.05 -7.02
N HIS A 70 1.89 -4.58 -8.22
CA HIS A 70 0.59 -3.97 -8.48
C HIS A 70 -0.56 -4.97 -8.34
N GLU A 71 -0.44 -6.17 -8.93
CA GLU A 71 -1.45 -7.23 -8.86
C GLU A 71 -1.71 -7.69 -7.42
N ARG A 72 -0.67 -7.90 -6.62
CA ARG A 72 -0.82 -8.27 -5.21
C ARG A 72 -1.51 -7.18 -4.39
N ARG A 73 -1.25 -5.90 -4.72
CA ARG A 73 -1.96 -4.78 -4.11
C ARG A 73 -3.44 -4.77 -4.47
N LEU A 74 -3.79 -4.97 -5.74
CA LEU A 74 -5.20 -5.05 -6.17
C LEU A 74 -5.92 -6.24 -5.53
N ALA A 75 -5.27 -7.40 -5.46
CA ALA A 75 -5.79 -8.59 -4.78
C ALA A 75 -6.03 -8.32 -3.29
N PHE A 76 -5.10 -7.67 -2.60
CA PHE A 76 -5.25 -7.28 -1.20
C PHE A 76 -6.53 -6.44 -0.95
N TYR A 77 -6.85 -5.54 -1.88
CA TYR A 77 -8.07 -4.74 -1.81
C TYR A 77 -9.32 -5.56 -2.11
N ALA A 78 -9.28 -6.41 -3.14
CA ALA A 78 -10.40 -7.24 -3.58
C ALA A 78 -10.77 -8.31 -2.55
N ASP A 79 -9.77 -8.90 -1.87
CA ASP A 79 -9.96 -9.91 -0.83
C ASP A 79 -10.61 -9.35 0.45
N GLY A 80 -10.79 -8.03 0.53
CA GLY A 80 -11.41 -7.38 1.69
C GLY A 80 -10.61 -7.58 3.00
N VAL A 81 -9.29 -7.76 2.91
CA VAL A 81 -8.39 -7.94 4.08
C VAL A 81 -8.61 -6.84 5.11
N LEU A 82 -8.84 -5.62 4.62
CA LEU A 82 -9.26 -4.48 5.45
C LEU A 82 -10.62 -3.98 4.96
N PRO A 83 -11.66 -3.94 5.81
CA PRO A 83 -12.98 -3.41 5.42
C PRO A 83 -12.92 -1.97 4.89
N GLY A 84 -11.90 -1.21 5.30
CA GLY A 84 -11.60 0.14 4.82
C GLY A 84 -10.79 0.19 3.52
N GLY A 85 -10.49 -0.94 2.90
CA GLY A 85 -9.67 -1.04 1.67
C GLY A 85 -8.18 -0.92 1.95
N CYS A 86 -7.67 0.22 2.40
CA CYS A 86 -6.26 0.42 2.73
C CYS A 86 -6.09 1.26 3.99
N PHE A 87 -5.27 0.78 4.92
CA PHE A 87 -4.95 1.52 6.14
C PHE A 87 -4.23 2.84 5.82
N PHE A 88 -3.23 2.82 4.95
CA PHE A 88 -2.42 4.01 4.64
C PHE A 88 -3.26 5.09 3.94
N VAL A 89 -4.09 4.73 2.95
CA VAL A 89 -5.00 5.68 2.30
C VAL A 89 -5.99 6.30 3.30
N ALA A 90 -6.44 5.54 4.29
CA ALA A 90 -7.34 6.06 5.32
C ALA A 90 -6.66 7.02 6.30
N THR A 91 -5.35 6.85 6.53
CA THR A 91 -4.63 7.59 7.58
C THR A 91 -3.77 8.75 7.06
N GLU A 92 -3.36 8.74 5.77
CA GLU A 92 -2.52 9.81 5.23
C GLU A 92 -3.20 11.18 5.32
N ALA A 93 -4.45 11.31 4.86
CA ALA A 93 -5.20 12.57 4.95
C ALA A 93 -5.60 12.94 6.39
N GLU A 94 -5.58 11.99 7.32
CA GLU A 94 -5.88 12.23 8.73
C GLU A 94 -4.69 12.80 9.48
N PHE A 95 -3.46 12.52 9.01
CA PHE A 95 -2.21 12.88 9.68
C PHE A 95 -1.30 13.82 8.89
N ASP A 96 -1.67 14.25 7.67
CA ASP A 96 -0.83 15.13 6.84
C ASP A 96 -0.42 16.43 7.55
N ASP A 97 -1.34 17.08 8.26
CA ASP A 97 -1.14 18.32 9.01
C ASP A 97 -0.92 18.11 10.53
N ARG A 98 -0.63 16.89 10.99
CA ARG A 98 -0.44 16.57 12.41
C ARG A 98 1.00 16.15 12.71
N PRO A 99 1.96 17.08 12.88
CA PRO A 99 3.35 16.72 13.13
C PRO A 99 3.50 15.85 14.39
N GLY A 100 4.40 14.88 14.34
CA GLY A 100 4.71 14.01 15.46
C GLY A 100 5.05 12.58 15.02
N PRO A 101 5.38 11.71 15.99
CA PRO A 101 5.90 10.36 15.71
C PRO A 101 4.98 9.48 14.85
N VAL A 102 3.66 9.62 15.02
CA VAL A 102 2.68 8.83 14.26
C VAL A 102 2.67 9.23 12.79
N ARG A 103 2.64 10.56 12.51
CA ARG A 103 2.76 11.08 11.15
C ARG A 103 4.06 10.63 10.49
N ASP A 104 5.16 10.73 11.22
CA ASP A 104 6.48 10.36 10.71
C ASP A 104 6.55 8.86 10.39
N ALA A 105 5.93 8.01 11.20
CA ALA A 105 5.84 6.57 10.96
C ALA A 105 4.98 6.25 9.71
N ILE A 106 3.84 6.93 9.53
CA ILE A 106 2.99 6.78 8.34
C ILE A 106 3.76 7.23 7.08
N ALA A 107 4.35 8.42 7.12
CA ALA A 107 5.15 8.97 6.01
C ALA A 107 6.37 8.11 5.69
N GLY A 108 7.01 7.51 6.71
CA GLY A 108 8.08 6.54 6.56
C GLY A 108 7.61 5.31 5.78
N ALA A 109 6.51 4.72 6.20
CA ALA A 109 5.95 3.53 5.55
C ALA A 109 5.58 3.76 4.07
N ILE A 110 5.03 4.93 3.75
CA ILE A 110 4.71 5.31 2.36
C ILE A 110 5.99 5.50 1.55
N ARG A 111 7.02 6.14 2.10
CA ARG A 111 8.33 6.27 1.43
C ARG A 111 8.96 4.91 1.17
N ASP A 112 8.99 4.03 2.17
CA ASP A 112 9.56 2.68 2.03
C ASP A 112 8.84 1.88 0.93
N TRP A 113 7.53 2.01 0.83
CA TRP A 113 6.75 1.40 -0.25
C TRP A 113 7.13 1.96 -1.63
N LEU A 114 7.23 3.28 -1.78
CA LEU A 114 7.67 3.91 -3.03
C LEU A 114 9.09 3.48 -3.40
N ASP A 115 9.97 3.35 -2.41
CA ASP A 115 11.35 2.89 -2.62
C ASP A 115 11.42 1.43 -3.07
N VAL A 116 10.53 0.56 -2.59
CA VAL A 116 10.39 -0.81 -3.12
C VAL A 116 10.00 -0.78 -4.60
N ILE A 117 9.02 0.04 -4.99
CA ILE A 117 8.61 0.14 -6.41
C ILE A 117 9.78 0.68 -7.26
N ARG A 118 10.45 1.75 -6.82
CA ARG A 118 11.62 2.34 -7.50
C ARG A 118 12.75 1.33 -7.69
N ALA A 119 13.08 0.59 -6.63
CA ALA A 119 14.14 -0.41 -6.68
C ALA A 119 13.83 -1.54 -7.66
N VAL A 120 12.57 -2.01 -7.71
CA VAL A 120 12.16 -3.05 -8.66
C VAL A 120 12.13 -2.50 -10.09
N ALA A 121 11.70 -1.25 -10.29
CA ALA A 121 11.74 -0.59 -11.59
C ALA A 121 13.19 -0.39 -12.09
N ALA A 122 14.11 0.03 -11.21
CA ALA A 122 15.53 0.15 -11.54
C ALA A 122 16.13 -1.21 -11.96
N GLN A 123 15.77 -2.29 -11.26
CA GLN A 123 16.20 -3.64 -11.66
C GLN A 123 15.67 -4.03 -13.06
N ALA A 124 14.49 -3.59 -13.44
CA ALA A 124 13.94 -3.83 -14.77
C ALA A 124 14.67 -3.01 -15.85
N VAL A 125 15.11 -1.78 -15.54
CA VAL A 125 15.96 -0.97 -16.42
C VAL A 125 17.33 -1.62 -16.58
N GLU A 126 17.97 -2.03 -15.48
CA GLU A 126 19.28 -2.72 -15.50
C GLU A 126 19.25 -4.02 -16.32
N ALA A 127 18.13 -4.74 -16.27
CA ALA A 127 17.92 -5.96 -17.06
C ALA A 127 17.57 -5.71 -18.54
N GLY A 128 17.40 -4.44 -18.95
CA GLY A 128 16.97 -4.09 -20.31
C GLY A 128 15.50 -4.42 -20.59
N GLU A 129 14.72 -4.74 -19.58
CA GLU A 129 13.28 -5.03 -19.69
C GLU A 129 12.42 -3.75 -19.67
N LEU A 130 12.97 -2.63 -19.21
CA LEU A 130 12.47 -1.27 -19.39
C LEU A 130 13.54 -0.44 -20.09
N ARG A 131 13.14 0.58 -20.84
CA ARG A 131 14.04 1.48 -21.55
C ARG A 131 15.00 2.18 -20.60
N ALA A 132 16.23 2.41 -21.03
CA ALA A 132 17.28 3.04 -20.23
C ALA A 132 16.96 4.48 -19.78
N ASP A 133 16.09 5.18 -20.54
CA ASP A 133 15.61 6.53 -20.24
C ASP A 133 14.37 6.58 -19.34
N THR A 134 13.96 5.43 -18.77
CA THR A 134 12.80 5.36 -17.88
C THR A 134 13.06 6.10 -16.57
N ASP A 135 12.28 7.13 -16.28
CA ASP A 135 12.22 7.76 -14.95
C ASP A 135 11.49 6.84 -13.97
N VAL A 136 12.28 6.12 -13.17
CA VAL A 136 11.76 5.16 -12.17
C VAL A 136 11.01 5.86 -11.03
N GLY A 137 11.31 7.13 -10.74
CA GLY A 137 10.59 7.92 -9.75
C GLY A 137 9.19 8.27 -10.24
N GLN A 138 9.08 8.76 -11.48
CA GLN A 138 7.80 9.04 -12.13
C GLN A 138 6.96 7.76 -12.25
N LEU A 139 7.56 6.65 -12.67
CA LEU A 139 6.86 5.36 -12.80
C LEU A 139 6.33 4.88 -11.45
N ALA A 140 7.12 4.99 -10.37
CA ALA A 140 6.66 4.64 -9.03
C ALA A 140 5.49 5.50 -8.58
N PHE A 141 5.54 6.81 -8.84
CA PHE A 141 4.45 7.74 -8.56
C PHE A 141 3.16 7.38 -9.32
N GLU A 142 3.27 7.05 -10.61
CA GLU A 142 2.11 6.65 -11.44
C GLU A 142 1.46 5.36 -10.91
N ILE A 143 2.25 4.34 -10.57
CA ILE A 143 1.78 3.07 -9.99
C ILE A 143 1.09 3.32 -8.63
N GLU A 144 1.69 4.18 -7.80
CA GLU A 144 1.10 4.54 -6.49
C GLU A 144 -0.21 5.26 -6.66
N ALA A 145 -0.26 6.30 -7.50
CA ALA A 145 -1.46 7.11 -7.73
C ALA A 145 -2.65 6.27 -8.22
N LEU A 146 -2.41 5.34 -9.17
CA LEU A 146 -3.44 4.43 -9.65
C LEU A 146 -3.94 3.48 -8.55
N GLY A 147 -3.05 2.99 -7.71
CA GLY A 147 -3.44 2.13 -6.60
C GLY A 147 -4.24 2.86 -5.51
N VAL A 148 -3.88 4.11 -5.17
CA VAL A 148 -4.65 4.98 -4.25
C VAL A 148 -6.03 5.25 -4.82
N ALA A 149 -6.12 5.58 -6.12
CA ALA A 149 -7.38 5.85 -6.81
C ALA A 149 -8.37 4.68 -6.73
N VAL A 150 -7.90 3.42 -6.75
CA VAL A 150 -8.77 2.25 -6.59
C VAL A 150 -9.55 2.33 -5.28
N VAL A 151 -8.86 2.57 -4.16
CA VAL A 151 -9.51 2.62 -2.83
C VAL A 151 -10.53 3.74 -2.76
N THR A 152 -10.14 4.95 -3.18
CA THR A 152 -11.02 6.13 -3.14
C THR A 152 -12.23 5.96 -4.05
N CYS A 153 -12.00 5.56 -5.31
CA CYS A 153 -13.09 5.42 -6.29
C CYS A 153 -14.05 4.28 -5.91
N THR A 154 -13.54 3.15 -5.43
CA THR A 154 -14.40 2.03 -5.04
C THR A 154 -15.25 2.38 -3.82
N ARG A 155 -14.66 2.97 -2.80
CA ARG A 155 -15.35 3.23 -1.54
C ARG A 155 -16.26 4.44 -1.58
N LEU A 156 -15.80 5.55 -2.15
CA LEU A 156 -16.54 6.81 -2.16
C LEU A 156 -17.56 6.87 -3.29
N LEU A 157 -17.20 6.35 -4.46
CA LEU A 157 -18.02 6.47 -5.67
C LEU A 157 -18.73 5.18 -6.06
N GLY A 158 -18.47 4.06 -5.38
CA GLY A 158 -18.99 2.75 -5.77
C GLY A 158 -18.50 2.27 -7.14
N ALA A 159 -17.33 2.76 -7.58
CA ALA A 159 -16.80 2.47 -8.90
C ALA A 159 -16.16 1.08 -8.97
N GLU A 160 -16.98 0.03 -9.13
CA GLU A 160 -16.52 -1.37 -9.22
C GLU A 160 -15.44 -1.60 -10.28
N ARG A 161 -15.41 -0.78 -11.35
CA ARG A 161 -14.41 -0.87 -12.42
C ARG A 161 -13.08 -0.18 -12.10
N ALA A 162 -12.92 0.48 -10.95
CA ALA A 162 -11.70 1.20 -10.61
C ALA A 162 -10.45 0.30 -10.63
N ALA A 163 -10.54 -0.93 -10.10
CA ALA A 163 -9.44 -1.89 -10.15
C ALA A 163 -9.08 -2.31 -11.58
N ILE A 164 -10.09 -2.47 -12.47
CA ILE A 164 -9.87 -2.78 -13.90
C ILE A 164 -9.12 -1.64 -14.58
N TYR A 165 -9.51 -0.38 -14.32
CA TYR A 165 -8.85 0.78 -14.91
C TYR A 165 -7.41 0.95 -14.39
N ALA A 166 -7.17 0.74 -13.09
CA ALA A 166 -5.84 0.82 -12.51
C ALA A 166 -4.94 -0.30 -13.06
N ARG A 167 -5.46 -1.54 -13.13
CA ARG A 167 -4.76 -2.68 -13.74
C ARG A 167 -4.34 -2.35 -15.17
N LYS A 168 -5.29 -1.93 -16.00
CA LYS A 168 -5.04 -1.58 -17.39
C LYS A 168 -4.04 -0.43 -17.49
N GLY A 169 -4.20 0.63 -16.72
CA GLY A 169 -3.31 1.80 -16.75
C GLY A 169 -1.85 1.44 -16.44
N VAL A 170 -1.63 0.62 -15.42
CA VAL A 170 -0.26 0.16 -15.08
C VAL A 170 0.28 -0.75 -16.17
N LEU A 171 -0.52 -1.71 -16.66
CA LEU A 171 -0.09 -2.64 -17.72
C LEU A 171 0.30 -1.89 -19.00
N ASP A 172 -0.55 -0.98 -19.48
CA ASP A 172 -0.29 -0.17 -20.67
C ASP A 172 0.98 0.67 -20.50
N ARG A 173 1.17 1.24 -19.31
CA ARG A 173 2.36 2.04 -19.00
C ARG A 173 3.64 1.20 -19.03
N LEU A 174 3.62 0.03 -18.40
CA LEU A 174 4.78 -0.88 -18.40
C LEU A 174 5.10 -1.37 -19.81
N ARG A 175 4.10 -1.73 -20.61
CA ARG A 175 4.27 -2.15 -22.01
C ARG A 175 4.85 -1.03 -22.88
N ALA A 176 4.39 0.19 -22.71
CA ALA A 176 4.89 1.36 -23.44
C ALA A 176 6.36 1.69 -23.13
N LEU A 177 6.84 1.32 -21.94
CA LEU A 177 8.23 1.50 -21.51
C LEU A 177 9.10 0.28 -21.79
N SER A 178 8.51 -0.88 -22.09
CA SER A 178 9.26 -2.13 -22.26
C SER A 178 9.65 -2.38 -23.73
N PRO A 179 10.92 -2.66 -24.00
CA PRO A 179 11.34 -3.21 -25.30
C PRO A 179 10.94 -4.69 -25.49
N THR A 180 10.49 -5.36 -24.42
CA THR A 180 10.10 -6.77 -24.37
C THR A 180 8.70 -6.93 -23.75
N PRO A 181 7.66 -6.31 -24.35
CA PRO A 181 6.30 -6.29 -23.77
C PRO A 181 5.67 -7.68 -23.62
N GLU A 182 6.17 -8.69 -24.33
CA GLU A 182 5.78 -10.11 -24.21
C GLU A 182 6.10 -10.74 -22.85
N LEU A 183 6.93 -10.09 -22.03
CA LEU A 183 7.16 -10.49 -20.63
C LEU A 183 6.00 -10.18 -19.72
N LEU A 184 5.06 -9.34 -20.16
CA LEU A 184 3.87 -8.92 -19.44
C LEU A 184 2.63 -9.68 -19.96
N PRO A 185 1.57 -9.83 -19.14
CA PRO A 185 0.32 -10.47 -19.56
C PRO A 185 -0.27 -9.82 -20.81
N GLU A 186 -1.08 -10.54 -21.57
CA GLU A 186 -1.76 -9.99 -22.75
C GLU A 186 -2.97 -9.11 -22.39
N GLU A 187 -3.72 -9.36 -21.35
CA GLU A 187 -4.75 -8.51 -20.66
C GLU A 187 -5.45 -9.31 -19.56
#